data_8e830cc505b4c60fdba81147dea72831
#
_entry.id   8e830cc505b4c60fdba81147dea72831
#
_cell.length_a   1.000
_cell.length_b   1.000
_cell.length_c   1.000
_cell.angle_alpha   90.00
_cell.angle_beta   90.00
_cell.angle_gamma   90.00
#
_symmetry.space_group_name_H-M   'P 1'
#
loop_
_entity.id
_entity.type
_entity.pdbx_description
1 polymer ?
#
loop_
_entity_poly.entity_id
_entity_poly.type
_entity_poly.pdbx_seq_one_letter_code
_entity_poly.pdbx_strand_id
1 'polypeptide(L)'
;MNALFPDVIVNGETIAPAAIAAEAQNHSGPRGKPGIAWRKAAQALTIRALLLQEAARRRLTAEAQELAPGRVETEEEALIRTLLEEAVEMPEITADHVRAEWARDPDRFRSAPLWDASHILIACDPHDAAESAAAKARAEALIARLDGDAKGFAALAARESDCGSKSAGGALGQLGPGDSVPEFEAALRALKAEEITPEPVQTRHGWHVIRLNAVAPGEVLPFETVAPKITQALEKAGWARASRDFIAGLAARSEIAGATLDPI
;
A
#
# COMPACT_ATOMS: atom_id res chain seq x y z
N MET A 1 25.40 -13.15 -34.52
CA MET A 1 25.48 -12.96 -33.05
C MET A 1 24.09 -12.52 -32.61
N ASN A 2 23.33 -13.38 -31.93
CA ASN A 2 22.06 -12.90 -31.32
C ASN A 2 22.44 -11.87 -30.25
N ALA A 3 22.03 -10.61 -30.46
CA ALA A 3 22.18 -9.59 -29.45
C ALA A 3 21.43 -10.06 -28.18
N LEU A 4 22.07 -9.93 -27.01
CA LEU A 4 21.44 -10.24 -25.71
C LEU A 4 20.14 -9.44 -25.49
N PHE A 5 19.98 -8.36 -26.24
CA PHE A 5 18.85 -7.46 -26.25
C PHE A 5 18.50 -7.13 -27.72
N PRO A 6 17.46 -7.76 -28.28
CA PRO A 6 17.04 -7.49 -29.65
C PRO A 6 16.49 -6.06 -29.77
N ASP A 7 16.60 -5.50 -30.97
CA ASP A 7 15.92 -4.24 -31.29
C ASP A 7 14.41 -4.42 -31.14
N VAL A 8 13.76 -3.40 -30.60
CA VAL A 8 12.29 -3.36 -30.53
C VAL A 8 11.80 -2.49 -31.67
N ILE A 9 10.90 -3.05 -32.50
CA ILE A 9 10.33 -2.36 -33.65
C ILE A 9 8.81 -2.36 -33.52
N VAL A 10 8.20 -1.18 -33.70
CA VAL A 10 6.75 -0.98 -33.64
C VAL A 10 6.30 -0.32 -34.94
N ASN A 11 5.55 -1.04 -35.78
CA ASN A 11 5.06 -0.57 -37.09
C ASN A 11 6.18 0.03 -37.96
N GLY A 12 7.37 -0.59 -37.95
CA GLY A 12 8.53 -0.16 -38.70
C GLY A 12 9.42 0.91 -38.00
N GLU A 13 9.00 1.49 -36.89
CA GLU A 13 9.81 2.41 -36.07
C GLU A 13 10.64 1.64 -35.05
N THR A 14 11.96 1.89 -35.05
CA THR A 14 12.89 1.22 -34.13
C THR A 14 13.04 2.00 -32.85
N ILE A 15 12.77 1.35 -31.72
CA ILE A 15 13.08 1.88 -30.39
C ILE A 15 14.53 1.56 -30.07
N ALA A 16 15.34 2.61 -29.96
CA ALA A 16 16.78 2.48 -29.74
C ALA A 16 17.08 1.72 -28.42
N PRO A 17 18.02 0.75 -28.40
CA PRO A 17 18.43 0.04 -27.20
C PRO A 17 18.89 0.97 -26.06
N ALA A 18 19.48 2.11 -26.42
CA ALA A 18 19.87 3.13 -25.44
C ALA A 18 18.68 3.75 -24.71
N ALA A 19 17.56 3.95 -25.40
CA ALA A 19 16.32 4.44 -24.78
C ALA A 19 15.74 3.40 -23.83
N ILE A 20 15.76 2.11 -24.22
CA ILE A 20 15.30 1.01 -23.34
C ILE A 20 16.20 0.89 -22.11
N ALA A 21 17.53 1.06 -22.26
CA ALA A 21 18.46 1.05 -21.14
C ALA A 21 18.24 2.20 -20.17
N ALA A 22 17.94 3.39 -20.67
CA ALA A 22 17.61 4.56 -19.85
C ALA A 22 16.28 4.34 -19.09
N GLU A 23 15.25 3.85 -19.79
CA GLU A 23 13.95 3.56 -19.18
C GLU A 23 14.03 2.43 -18.15
N ALA A 24 14.91 1.44 -18.36
CA ALA A 24 15.09 0.33 -17.43
C ALA A 24 15.51 0.76 -16.02
N GLN A 25 16.11 1.95 -15.86
CA GLN A 25 16.47 2.51 -14.56
C GLN A 25 15.22 2.91 -13.73
N ASN A 26 14.11 3.18 -14.40
CA ASN A 26 12.82 3.54 -13.77
C ASN A 26 12.05 2.30 -13.30
N HIS A 27 12.50 1.10 -13.67
CA HIS A 27 11.82 -0.15 -13.35
C HIS A 27 12.58 -0.95 -12.29
N SER A 28 11.94 -1.22 -11.15
CA SER A 28 12.49 -2.11 -10.14
C SER A 28 12.49 -3.56 -10.61
N GLY A 29 13.61 -4.24 -10.39
CA GLY A 29 13.76 -5.68 -10.58
C GLY A 29 14.46 -6.32 -9.38
N PRO A 30 14.31 -7.64 -9.16
CA PRO A 30 15.07 -8.35 -8.14
C PRO A 30 16.58 -8.20 -8.39
N ARG A 31 17.38 -8.08 -7.31
CA ARG A 31 18.85 -8.02 -7.42
C ARG A 31 19.35 -9.21 -8.24
N GLY A 32 20.22 -8.95 -9.22
CA GLY A 32 20.82 -9.97 -10.09
C GLY A 32 19.95 -10.43 -11.27
N LYS A 33 18.79 -9.80 -11.54
CA LYS A 33 17.93 -10.09 -12.69
C LYS A 33 17.66 -8.86 -13.55
N PRO A 34 18.67 -8.24 -14.19
CA PRO A 34 18.49 -7.00 -14.96
C PRO A 34 17.58 -7.17 -16.18
N GLY A 35 17.44 -8.38 -16.70
CA GLY A 35 16.55 -8.68 -17.82
C GLY A 35 15.05 -8.45 -17.51
N ILE A 36 14.65 -8.42 -16.24
CA ILE A 36 13.26 -8.09 -15.85
C ILE A 36 13.00 -6.60 -16.04
N ALA A 37 13.91 -5.74 -15.56
CA ALA A 37 13.80 -4.30 -15.74
C ALA A 37 13.84 -3.92 -17.23
N TRP A 38 14.70 -4.57 -18.01
CA TRP A 38 14.78 -4.38 -19.46
C TRP A 38 13.46 -4.72 -20.15
N ARG A 39 12.86 -5.88 -19.86
CA ARG A 39 11.56 -6.26 -20.47
C ARG A 39 10.45 -5.28 -20.13
N LYS A 40 10.37 -4.83 -18.87
CA LYS A 40 9.39 -3.81 -18.45
C LYS A 40 9.59 -2.49 -19.20
N ALA A 41 10.84 -2.06 -19.37
CA ALA A 41 11.18 -0.86 -20.10
C ALA A 41 10.82 -0.98 -21.60
N ALA A 42 11.18 -2.11 -22.23
CA ALA A 42 10.81 -2.38 -23.61
C ALA A 42 9.28 -2.40 -23.80
N GLN A 43 8.54 -3.00 -22.88
CA GLN A 43 7.07 -3.00 -22.90
C GLN A 43 6.52 -1.57 -22.74
N ALA A 44 7.02 -0.77 -21.79
CA ALA A 44 6.59 0.60 -21.57
C ALA A 44 6.81 1.49 -22.80
N LEU A 45 8.00 1.40 -23.41
CA LEU A 45 8.31 2.17 -24.60
C LEU A 45 7.54 1.69 -25.84
N THR A 46 7.26 0.38 -25.96
CA THR A 46 6.38 -0.14 -27.00
C THR A 46 4.97 0.43 -26.89
N ILE A 47 4.39 0.44 -25.68
CA ILE A 47 3.07 1.04 -25.41
C ILE A 47 3.09 2.53 -25.75
N ARG A 48 4.15 3.25 -25.32
CA ARG A 48 4.30 4.68 -25.63
C ARG A 48 4.34 4.93 -27.12
N ALA A 49 5.11 4.16 -27.89
CA ALA A 49 5.18 4.27 -29.34
C ALA A 49 3.82 4.02 -30.01
N LEU A 50 3.09 2.98 -29.60
CA LEU A 50 1.73 2.70 -30.11
C LEU A 50 0.76 3.86 -29.87
N LEU A 51 0.80 4.45 -28.68
CA LEU A 51 -0.08 5.58 -28.32
C LEU A 51 0.28 6.83 -29.12
N LEU A 52 1.55 7.15 -29.28
CA LEU A 52 1.99 8.33 -30.05
C LEU A 52 1.70 8.16 -31.55
N GLN A 53 1.89 6.96 -32.10
CA GLN A 53 1.53 6.66 -33.50
C GLN A 53 0.02 6.78 -33.73
N GLU A 54 -0.80 6.34 -32.77
CA GLU A 54 -2.27 6.51 -32.86
C GLU A 54 -2.69 7.95 -32.73
N ALA A 55 -2.06 8.75 -31.82
CA ALA A 55 -2.27 10.17 -31.72
C ALA A 55 -1.94 10.91 -33.03
N ALA A 56 -0.80 10.57 -33.63
CA ALA A 56 -0.40 11.11 -34.95
C ALA A 56 -1.37 10.71 -36.07
N ARG A 57 -1.83 9.44 -36.09
CA ARG A 57 -2.83 8.95 -37.05
C ARG A 57 -4.14 9.73 -36.97
N ARG A 58 -4.55 10.08 -35.75
CA ARG A 58 -5.75 10.92 -35.48
C ARG A 58 -5.50 12.41 -35.67
N ARG A 59 -4.24 12.83 -35.89
CA ARG A 59 -3.81 14.23 -36.02
C ARG A 59 -4.15 15.04 -34.77
N LEU A 60 -3.97 14.44 -33.58
CA LEU A 60 -4.22 15.13 -32.32
C LEU A 60 -3.16 16.21 -32.08
N THR A 61 -3.61 17.28 -31.47
CA THR A 61 -2.76 18.31 -30.88
C THR A 61 -3.11 18.41 -29.40
N ALA A 62 -2.13 18.68 -28.58
CA ALA A 62 -2.34 18.78 -27.13
C ALA A 62 -1.56 19.96 -26.57
N GLU A 63 -2.12 20.57 -25.54
CA GLU A 63 -1.43 21.58 -24.74
C GLU A 63 -0.93 20.92 -23.45
N ALA A 64 0.36 21.15 -23.15
CA ALA A 64 0.99 20.64 -21.94
C ALA A 64 0.37 21.29 -20.69
N GLN A 65 0.02 20.48 -19.71
CA GLN A 65 -0.55 20.91 -18.43
C GLN A 65 0.51 20.93 -17.33
N GLU A 66 0.36 21.85 -16.38
CA GLU A 66 1.16 21.85 -15.17
C GLU A 66 0.58 20.82 -14.19
N LEU A 67 1.33 19.74 -13.91
CA LEU A 67 0.93 18.64 -13.04
C LEU A 67 1.14 18.96 -11.54
N ALA A 68 2.12 19.81 -11.25
CA ALA A 68 2.45 20.33 -9.93
C ALA A 68 3.31 21.59 -10.10
N PRO A 69 3.49 22.43 -9.07
CA PRO A 69 4.30 23.63 -9.16
C PRO A 69 5.68 23.36 -9.77
N GLY A 70 5.93 23.93 -10.95
CA GLY A 70 7.18 23.78 -11.71
C GLY A 70 7.37 22.45 -12.44
N ARG A 71 6.35 21.59 -12.48
CA ARG A 71 6.36 20.34 -13.25
C ARG A 71 5.30 20.36 -14.33
N VAL A 72 5.74 20.55 -15.56
CA VAL A 72 4.90 20.62 -16.76
C VAL A 72 5.02 19.30 -17.52
N GLU A 73 3.92 18.84 -18.13
CA GLU A 73 3.93 17.70 -19.05
C GLU A 73 4.90 17.93 -20.22
N THR A 74 5.50 16.87 -20.70
CA THR A 74 6.11 16.89 -22.03
C THR A 74 5.04 16.91 -23.12
N GLU A 75 5.39 17.31 -24.34
CA GLU A 75 4.48 17.27 -25.49
C GLU A 75 3.91 15.86 -25.73
N GLU A 76 4.74 14.82 -25.58
CA GLU A 76 4.32 13.42 -25.75
C GLU A 76 3.36 12.98 -24.63
N GLU A 77 3.60 13.39 -23.38
CA GLU A 77 2.67 13.10 -22.27
C GLU A 77 1.32 13.75 -22.50
N ALA A 78 1.30 15.00 -22.95
CA ALA A 78 0.08 15.73 -23.28
C ALA A 78 -0.69 15.06 -24.43
N LEU A 79 0.00 14.61 -25.50
CA LEU A 79 -0.61 13.89 -26.61
C LEU A 79 -1.21 12.55 -26.17
N ILE A 80 -0.49 11.78 -25.33
CA ILE A 80 -0.98 10.50 -24.81
C ILE A 80 -2.22 10.71 -23.93
N ARG A 81 -2.19 11.71 -23.03
CA ARG A 81 -3.35 12.05 -22.20
C ARG A 81 -4.55 12.39 -23.08
N THR A 82 -4.39 13.31 -24.03
CA THR A 82 -5.48 13.71 -24.93
C THR A 82 -6.02 12.53 -25.73
N LEU A 83 -5.15 11.66 -26.24
CA LEU A 83 -5.57 10.44 -26.94
C LEU A 83 -6.43 9.55 -26.06
N LEU A 84 -6.00 9.30 -24.82
CA LEU A 84 -6.72 8.42 -23.90
C LEU A 84 -8.06 9.03 -23.49
N GLU A 85 -8.12 10.34 -23.24
CA GLU A 85 -9.34 11.09 -22.94
C GLU A 85 -10.38 11.02 -24.08
N GLU A 86 -9.94 11.07 -25.35
CA GLU A 86 -10.83 10.97 -26.50
C GLU A 86 -11.23 9.55 -26.89
N ALA A 87 -10.32 8.59 -26.70
CA ALA A 87 -10.46 7.26 -27.30
C ALA A 87 -10.91 6.20 -26.33
N VAL A 88 -10.75 6.43 -25.02
CA VAL A 88 -11.12 5.46 -23.99
C VAL A 88 -12.56 5.71 -23.54
N GLU A 89 -13.43 4.82 -23.92
CA GLU A 89 -14.84 4.84 -23.49
C GLU A 89 -14.96 4.24 -22.08
N MET A 90 -15.33 5.08 -21.14
CA MET A 90 -15.58 4.67 -19.77
C MET A 90 -16.96 4.03 -19.64
N PRO A 91 -17.09 2.86 -18.99
CA PRO A 91 -18.40 2.36 -18.63
C PRO A 91 -19.07 3.31 -17.64
N GLU A 92 -20.36 3.53 -17.79
CA GLU A 92 -21.14 4.32 -16.84
C GLU A 92 -21.19 3.62 -15.48
N ILE A 93 -20.76 4.33 -14.44
CA ILE A 93 -20.87 3.86 -13.06
C ILE A 93 -22.18 4.36 -12.48
N THR A 94 -23.19 3.48 -12.49
CA THR A 94 -24.51 3.80 -11.95
C THR A 94 -24.58 3.64 -10.43
N ALA A 95 -25.59 4.26 -9.80
CA ALA A 95 -25.83 4.10 -8.37
C ALA A 95 -26.06 2.62 -7.98
N ASP A 96 -26.65 1.83 -8.88
CA ASP A 96 -26.86 0.39 -8.67
C ASP A 96 -25.56 -0.39 -8.64
N HIS A 97 -24.57 -0.04 -9.50
CA HIS A 97 -23.24 -0.63 -9.46
C HIS A 97 -22.54 -0.34 -8.12
N VAL A 98 -22.63 0.89 -7.64
CA VAL A 98 -22.04 1.31 -6.36
C VAL A 98 -22.68 0.57 -5.19
N ARG A 99 -24.02 0.45 -5.22
CA ARG A 99 -24.76 -0.28 -4.18
C ARG A 99 -24.47 -1.77 -4.18
N ALA A 100 -24.35 -2.38 -5.36
CA ALA A 100 -24.00 -3.79 -5.51
C ALA A 100 -22.59 -4.09 -4.97
N GLU A 101 -21.60 -3.19 -5.21
CA GLU A 101 -20.25 -3.34 -4.67
C GLU A 101 -20.23 -3.24 -3.14
N TRP A 102 -20.99 -2.33 -2.54
CA TRP A 102 -21.14 -2.26 -1.10
C TRP A 102 -21.82 -3.50 -0.52
N ALA A 103 -22.91 -3.95 -1.14
CA ALA A 103 -23.71 -5.09 -0.67
C ALA A 103 -22.97 -6.42 -0.78
N ARG A 104 -21.97 -6.53 -1.69
CA ARG A 104 -21.17 -7.75 -1.88
C ARG A 104 -20.37 -8.13 -0.64
N ASP A 105 -19.82 -7.14 0.07
CA ASP A 105 -19.02 -7.33 1.27
C ASP A 105 -19.03 -6.06 2.12
N PRO A 106 -20.10 -5.84 2.93
CA PRO A 106 -20.22 -4.63 3.76
C PRO A 106 -19.12 -4.51 4.81
N ASP A 107 -18.55 -5.64 5.28
CA ASP A 107 -17.51 -5.63 6.30
C ASP A 107 -16.21 -4.98 5.84
N ARG A 108 -15.95 -4.90 4.54
CA ARG A 108 -14.84 -4.13 3.96
C ARG A 108 -14.93 -2.63 4.25
N PHE A 109 -16.12 -2.16 4.57
CA PHE A 109 -16.40 -0.74 4.85
C PHE A 109 -16.63 -0.49 6.34
N ARG A 110 -16.02 -1.33 7.18
CA ARG A 110 -16.03 -1.14 8.62
C ARG A 110 -15.10 0.00 9.02
N SER A 111 -15.53 0.82 9.98
CA SER A 111 -14.65 1.83 10.58
C SER A 111 -13.46 1.16 11.28
N ALA A 112 -12.40 1.92 11.47
CA ALA A 112 -11.24 1.41 12.20
C ALA A 112 -11.64 1.01 13.63
N PRO A 113 -11.06 -0.08 14.19
CA PRO A 113 -11.25 -0.39 15.59
C PRO A 113 -10.55 0.66 16.46
N LEU A 114 -11.04 0.81 17.70
CA LEU A 114 -10.37 1.55 18.76
C LEU A 114 -10.09 0.60 19.91
N TRP A 115 -8.87 0.68 20.43
CA TRP A 115 -8.40 -0.08 21.58
C TRP A 115 -8.15 0.87 22.74
N ASP A 116 -8.72 0.61 23.89
CA ASP A 116 -8.30 1.22 25.14
C ASP A 116 -7.27 0.29 25.77
N ALA A 117 -6.03 0.77 25.95
CA ALA A 117 -4.92 -0.05 26.37
C ALA A 117 -4.12 0.54 27.51
N SER A 118 -3.53 -0.34 28.29
CA SER A 118 -2.51 -0.02 29.29
C SER A 118 -1.28 -0.88 29.06
N HIS A 119 -0.10 -0.38 29.43
CA HIS A 119 1.13 -1.14 29.30
C HIS A 119 2.12 -0.92 30.44
N ILE A 120 3.02 -1.88 30.62
CA ILE A 120 4.23 -1.76 31.41
C ILE A 120 5.40 -1.90 30.44
N LEU A 121 6.26 -0.92 30.34
CA LEU A 121 7.47 -0.96 29.54
C LEU A 121 8.67 -1.29 30.45
N ILE A 122 9.45 -2.27 30.06
CA ILE A 122 10.80 -2.52 30.55
C ILE A 122 11.73 -2.08 29.43
N ALA A 123 12.29 -0.88 29.56
CA ALA A 123 13.14 -0.28 28.55
C ALA A 123 14.48 -1.01 28.47
N CYS A 124 14.96 -1.23 27.24
CA CYS A 124 16.28 -1.78 26.97
C CYS A 124 16.70 -1.44 25.53
N ASP A 125 17.99 -1.51 25.24
CA ASP A 125 18.44 -1.55 23.86
C ASP A 125 18.15 -2.93 23.27
N PRO A 126 17.27 -3.06 22.26
CA PRO A 126 16.96 -4.35 21.65
C PRO A 126 18.15 -4.97 20.88
N HIS A 127 19.22 -4.19 20.61
CA HIS A 127 20.44 -4.66 19.97
C HIS A 127 21.48 -5.17 20.99
N ASP A 128 21.34 -4.86 22.28
CA ASP A 128 22.12 -5.48 23.34
C ASP A 128 21.43 -6.75 23.82
N ALA A 129 22.00 -7.90 23.46
CA ALA A 129 21.40 -9.20 23.75
C ALA A 129 21.31 -9.49 25.28
N ALA A 130 22.27 -9.01 26.08
CA ALA A 130 22.27 -9.25 27.52
C ALA A 130 21.22 -8.39 28.23
N GLU A 131 21.17 -7.09 27.86
CA GLU A 131 20.18 -6.16 28.40
C GLU A 131 18.77 -6.59 28.00
N SER A 132 18.55 -6.94 26.74
CA SER A 132 17.27 -7.42 26.22
C SER A 132 16.81 -8.70 26.91
N ALA A 133 17.70 -9.65 27.16
CA ALA A 133 17.36 -10.89 27.88
C ALA A 133 16.96 -10.60 29.35
N ALA A 134 17.67 -9.71 30.03
CA ALA A 134 17.34 -9.30 31.39
C ALA A 134 15.99 -8.57 31.47
N ALA A 135 15.72 -7.66 30.53
CA ALA A 135 14.45 -6.95 30.43
C ALA A 135 13.29 -7.89 30.13
N LYS A 136 13.49 -8.86 29.24
CA LYS A 136 12.49 -9.92 28.94
C LYS A 136 12.15 -10.73 30.18
N ALA A 137 13.16 -11.22 30.89
CA ALA A 137 12.94 -12.01 32.11
C ALA A 137 12.19 -11.20 33.20
N ARG A 138 12.48 -9.90 33.32
CA ARG A 138 11.74 -9.01 34.22
C ARG A 138 10.29 -8.86 33.79
N ALA A 139 10.02 -8.67 32.49
CA ALA A 139 8.65 -8.59 31.96
C ALA A 139 7.87 -9.90 32.14
N GLU A 140 8.50 -11.06 31.93
CA GLU A 140 7.92 -12.38 32.19
C GLU A 140 7.54 -12.54 33.69
N ALA A 141 8.42 -12.10 34.60
CA ALA A 141 8.13 -12.11 36.01
C ALA A 141 6.94 -11.21 36.41
N LEU A 142 6.75 -10.09 35.70
CA LEU A 142 5.58 -9.22 35.90
C LEU A 142 4.29 -9.89 35.43
N ILE A 143 4.31 -10.58 34.28
CA ILE A 143 3.16 -11.36 33.79
C ILE A 143 2.79 -12.46 34.82
N ALA A 144 3.78 -13.20 35.29
CA ALA A 144 3.56 -14.25 36.31
C ALA A 144 2.97 -13.71 37.63
N ARG A 145 3.36 -12.50 38.03
CA ARG A 145 2.80 -11.83 39.25
C ARG A 145 1.36 -11.37 39.05
N LEU A 146 0.98 -11.02 37.82
CA LEU A 146 -0.39 -10.64 37.49
C LEU A 146 -1.33 -11.84 37.45
N ASP A 147 -0.82 -13.03 37.13
CA ASP A 147 -1.58 -14.30 37.06
C ASP A 147 -2.97 -14.12 36.37
N GLY A 148 -3.01 -13.30 35.32
CA GLY A 148 -4.24 -12.94 34.62
C GLY A 148 -5.15 -11.94 35.38
N ASP A 149 -4.80 -11.52 36.60
CA ASP A 149 -5.61 -10.53 37.35
C ASP A 149 -5.28 -9.09 36.93
N ALA A 150 -6.20 -8.52 36.19
CA ALA A 150 -6.13 -7.15 35.74
C ALA A 150 -6.12 -6.10 36.87
N LYS A 151 -6.60 -6.43 38.08
CA LYS A 151 -6.74 -5.46 39.20
C LYS A 151 -5.40 -4.96 39.72
N GLY A 152 -4.36 -5.78 39.66
CA GLY A 152 -3.00 -5.41 40.07
C GLY A 152 -2.21 -4.62 39.04
N PHE A 153 -2.68 -4.54 37.79
CA PHE A 153 -1.92 -4.00 36.66
C PHE A 153 -1.47 -2.55 36.86
N ALA A 154 -2.39 -1.66 37.22
CA ALA A 154 -2.09 -0.24 37.38
C ALA A 154 -1.07 0.02 38.49
N ALA A 155 -1.19 -0.69 39.61
CA ALA A 155 -0.24 -0.56 40.73
C ALA A 155 1.15 -1.12 40.34
N LEU A 156 1.19 -2.16 39.52
CA LEU A 156 2.43 -2.73 39.01
C LEU A 156 3.08 -1.80 37.98
N ALA A 157 2.31 -1.25 37.07
CA ALA A 157 2.76 -0.25 36.10
C ALA A 157 3.36 0.99 36.76
N ALA A 158 2.71 1.51 37.80
CA ALA A 158 3.19 2.66 38.53
C ALA A 158 4.57 2.47 39.18
N ARG A 159 4.90 1.21 39.58
CA ARG A 159 6.18 0.88 40.23
C ARG A 159 7.26 0.42 39.25
N GLU A 160 6.88 -0.33 38.27
CA GLU A 160 7.83 -1.13 37.48
C GLU A 160 8.02 -0.58 36.05
N SER A 161 7.09 0.24 35.55
CA SER A 161 7.18 0.72 34.16
C SER A 161 8.23 1.84 34.01
N ASP A 162 8.99 1.74 32.93
CA ASP A 162 9.93 2.77 32.51
C ASP A 162 9.28 3.82 31.57
N CYS A 163 7.98 3.64 31.20
CA CYS A 163 7.23 4.61 30.42
C CYS A 163 6.65 5.73 31.28
N GLY A 164 6.51 6.93 30.70
CA GLY A 164 5.85 8.09 31.36
C GLY A 164 4.41 7.82 31.76
N SER A 165 3.70 6.90 31.07
CA SER A 165 2.33 6.49 31.43
C SER A 165 2.22 5.82 32.79
N LYS A 166 3.32 5.47 33.45
CA LYS A 166 3.33 4.89 34.81
C LYS A 166 2.56 5.74 35.83
N SER A 167 2.59 7.07 35.68
CA SER A 167 1.86 7.98 36.56
C SER A 167 0.33 7.85 36.47
N ALA A 168 -0.14 7.30 35.32
CA ALA A 168 -1.55 6.99 35.07
C ALA A 168 -1.80 5.44 35.12
N GLY A 169 -0.98 4.69 35.89
CA GLY A 169 -1.12 3.25 35.99
C GLY A 169 -0.86 2.50 34.69
N GLY A 170 -0.06 3.05 33.80
CA GLY A 170 0.26 2.50 32.48
C GLY A 170 -0.75 2.81 31.39
N ALA A 171 -1.82 3.56 31.67
CA ALA A 171 -2.86 3.86 30.69
C ALA A 171 -2.32 4.68 29.51
N LEU A 172 -2.64 4.25 28.30
CA LEU A 172 -2.33 4.93 27.04
C LEU A 172 -3.57 5.63 26.44
N GLY A 173 -4.76 5.33 26.99
CA GLY A 173 -6.02 5.77 26.44
C GLY A 173 -6.41 5.02 25.18
N GLN A 174 -7.20 5.68 24.33
CA GLN A 174 -7.70 5.09 23.08
C GLN A 174 -6.64 5.17 21.98
N LEU A 175 -6.39 4.06 21.34
CA LEU A 175 -5.45 3.89 20.24
C LEU A 175 -6.21 3.38 19.01
N GLY A 176 -5.97 3.99 17.86
CA GLY A 176 -6.39 3.49 16.56
C GLY A 176 -5.26 2.79 15.80
N PRO A 177 -5.54 2.22 14.63
CA PRO A 177 -4.50 1.67 13.75
C PRO A 177 -3.47 2.74 13.35
N GLY A 178 -2.19 2.44 13.58
CA GLY A 178 -1.07 3.33 13.29
C GLY A 178 -0.65 4.27 14.43
N ASP A 179 -1.38 4.30 15.56
CA ASP A 179 -1.02 5.12 16.71
C ASP A 179 0.09 4.49 17.58
N SER A 180 0.41 3.22 17.33
CA SER A 180 1.49 2.51 18.00
C SER A 180 2.42 1.80 17.03
N VAL A 181 3.54 1.26 17.53
CA VAL A 181 4.44 0.46 16.70
C VAL A 181 3.78 -0.86 16.27
N PRO A 182 4.13 -1.42 15.09
CA PRO A 182 3.43 -2.57 14.52
C PRO A 182 3.33 -3.78 15.44
N GLU A 183 4.38 -4.06 16.21
CA GLU A 183 4.46 -5.20 17.13
C GLU A 183 3.46 -5.03 18.30
N PHE A 184 3.33 -3.81 18.80
CA PHE A 184 2.38 -3.47 19.86
C PHE A 184 0.93 -3.58 19.35
N GLU A 185 0.67 -3.05 18.16
CA GLU A 185 -0.65 -3.13 17.52
C GLU A 185 -1.04 -4.58 17.21
N ALA A 186 -0.10 -5.41 16.75
CA ALA A 186 -0.33 -6.83 16.52
C ALA A 186 -0.76 -7.55 17.82
N ALA A 187 -0.16 -7.19 18.95
CA ALA A 187 -0.55 -7.74 20.25
C ALA A 187 -1.97 -7.28 20.65
N LEU A 188 -2.31 -6.00 20.46
CA LEU A 188 -3.67 -5.51 20.74
C LEU A 188 -4.73 -6.22 19.90
N ARG A 189 -4.44 -6.53 18.64
CA ARG A 189 -5.36 -7.27 17.75
C ARG A 189 -5.60 -8.70 18.18
N ALA A 190 -4.63 -9.33 18.86
CA ALA A 190 -4.71 -10.71 19.32
C ALA A 190 -5.42 -10.88 20.68
N LEU A 191 -5.47 -9.80 21.47
CA LEU A 191 -6.08 -9.82 22.81
C LEU A 191 -7.60 -9.61 22.74
N LYS A 192 -8.31 -10.20 23.70
CA LYS A 192 -9.68 -9.84 24.03
C LYS A 192 -9.71 -8.75 25.09
N ALA A 193 -10.85 -8.08 25.20
CA ALA A 193 -11.04 -7.08 26.25
C ALA A 193 -10.74 -7.69 27.64
N GLU A 194 -10.05 -6.90 28.46
CA GLU A 194 -9.54 -7.22 29.80
C GLU A 194 -8.41 -8.26 29.85
N GLU A 195 -7.94 -8.78 28.72
CA GLU A 195 -6.78 -9.68 28.68
C GLU A 195 -5.45 -8.93 28.76
N ILE A 196 -4.47 -9.63 29.31
CA ILE A 196 -3.05 -9.23 29.35
C ILE A 196 -2.29 -10.15 28.40
N THR A 197 -1.25 -9.63 27.73
CA THR A 197 -0.39 -10.46 26.87
C THR A 197 0.17 -11.65 27.66
N PRO A 198 0.07 -12.87 27.13
CA PRO A 198 0.59 -14.07 27.82
C PRO A 198 2.12 -14.11 27.83
N GLU A 199 2.75 -13.37 26.89
CA GLU A 199 4.20 -13.23 26.76
C GLU A 199 4.55 -11.75 26.56
N PRO A 200 5.77 -11.32 26.95
CA PRO A 200 6.21 -9.95 26.68
C PRO A 200 6.33 -9.68 25.19
N VAL A 201 5.95 -8.48 24.77
CA VAL A 201 6.02 -8.01 23.38
C VAL A 201 7.26 -7.17 23.19
N GLN A 202 8.16 -7.57 22.30
CA GLN A 202 9.35 -6.81 21.98
C GLN A 202 9.04 -5.70 20.98
N THR A 203 9.56 -4.51 21.24
CA THR A 203 9.55 -3.37 20.32
C THR A 203 10.92 -2.70 20.29
N ARG A 204 11.08 -1.65 19.49
CA ARG A 204 12.29 -0.83 19.49
C ARG A 204 12.57 -0.10 20.82
N HIS A 205 11.61 -0.07 21.74
CA HIS A 205 11.72 0.62 23.02
C HIS A 205 12.05 -0.32 24.18
N GLY A 206 12.01 -1.63 23.96
CA GLY A 206 12.18 -2.66 24.99
C GLY A 206 11.04 -3.68 24.98
N TRP A 207 10.74 -4.25 26.13
CA TRP A 207 9.74 -5.29 26.32
C TRP A 207 8.50 -4.72 27.00
N HIS A 208 7.33 -5.07 26.47
CA HIS A 208 6.04 -4.59 26.96
C HIS A 208 5.21 -5.72 27.52
N VAL A 209 4.58 -5.48 28.65
CA VAL A 209 3.40 -6.21 29.11
C VAL A 209 2.20 -5.34 28.79
N ILE A 210 1.29 -5.83 27.96
CA ILE A 210 0.17 -5.06 27.42
C ILE A 210 -1.13 -5.61 27.97
N ARG A 211 -2.01 -4.73 28.41
CA ARG A 211 -3.39 -5.04 28.76
C ARG A 211 -4.33 -4.31 27.80
N LEU A 212 -5.25 -5.05 27.20
CA LEU A 212 -6.37 -4.47 26.45
C LEU A 212 -7.52 -4.23 27.44
N ASN A 213 -7.80 -2.98 27.78
CA ASN A 213 -8.87 -2.62 28.71
C ASN A 213 -10.25 -2.78 28.05
N ALA A 214 -10.39 -2.27 26.84
CA ALA A 214 -11.62 -2.36 26.03
C ALA A 214 -11.29 -2.31 24.54
N VAL A 215 -12.19 -2.82 23.73
CA VAL A 215 -12.11 -2.73 22.26
C VAL A 215 -13.47 -2.34 21.69
N ALA A 216 -13.47 -1.33 20.83
CA ALA A 216 -14.57 -1.06 19.93
C ALA A 216 -14.18 -1.58 18.54
N PRO A 217 -14.81 -2.66 18.04
CA PRO A 217 -14.36 -3.34 16.79
C PRO A 217 -14.63 -2.54 15.53
N GLY A 218 -15.17 -1.34 15.66
CA GLY A 218 -15.68 -0.55 14.55
C GLY A 218 -17.06 -1.05 14.07
N GLU A 219 -17.75 -0.22 13.33
CA GLU A 219 -19.06 -0.51 12.78
C GLU A 219 -19.03 -0.47 11.27
N VAL A 220 -19.87 -1.26 10.60
CA VAL A 220 -20.06 -1.15 9.15
C VAL A 220 -20.63 0.23 8.85
N LEU A 221 -19.90 1.00 8.05
CA LEU A 221 -20.30 2.34 7.70
C LEU A 221 -21.54 2.30 6.78
N PRO A 222 -22.52 3.20 6.99
CA PRO A 222 -23.66 3.32 6.11
C PRO A 222 -23.27 3.51 4.66
N PHE A 223 -24.08 2.97 3.74
CA PHE A 223 -23.83 3.09 2.30
C PHE A 223 -23.56 4.54 1.87
N GLU A 224 -24.36 5.48 2.34
CA GLU A 224 -24.26 6.89 1.99
C GLU A 224 -22.89 7.51 2.35
N THR A 225 -22.28 7.02 3.43
CA THR A 225 -20.96 7.49 3.89
C THR A 225 -19.85 6.99 2.98
N VAL A 226 -19.96 5.77 2.46
CA VAL A 226 -18.90 5.12 1.69
C VAL A 226 -19.11 5.19 0.18
N ALA A 227 -20.34 5.47 -0.28
CA ALA A 227 -20.69 5.52 -1.69
C ALA A 227 -19.76 6.39 -2.53
N PRO A 228 -19.35 7.61 -2.13
CA PRO A 228 -18.43 8.42 -2.93
C PRO A 228 -17.06 7.75 -3.12
N LYS A 229 -16.56 7.07 -2.10
CA LYS A 229 -15.28 6.36 -2.15
C LYS A 229 -15.37 5.11 -3.03
N ILE A 230 -16.49 4.40 -3.00
CA ILE A 230 -16.74 3.25 -3.87
C ILE A 230 -16.85 3.72 -5.32
N THR A 231 -17.59 4.78 -5.59
CA THR A 231 -17.70 5.37 -6.93
C THR A 231 -16.33 5.70 -7.50
N GLN A 232 -15.51 6.44 -6.76
CA GLN A 232 -14.15 6.78 -7.17
C GLN A 232 -13.28 5.54 -7.45
N ALA A 233 -13.40 4.50 -6.62
CA ALA A 233 -12.67 3.25 -6.82
C ALA A 233 -13.11 2.50 -8.08
N LEU A 234 -14.43 2.46 -8.35
CA LEU A 234 -14.98 1.85 -9.56
C LEU A 234 -14.62 2.64 -10.82
N GLU A 235 -14.68 3.97 -10.78
CA GLU A 235 -14.24 4.84 -11.89
C GLU A 235 -12.77 4.61 -12.21
N LYS A 236 -11.90 4.61 -11.20
CA LYS A 236 -10.47 4.34 -11.37
C LYS A 236 -10.21 2.95 -11.94
N ALA A 237 -10.90 1.94 -11.46
CA ALA A 237 -10.78 0.57 -11.96
C ALA A 237 -11.33 0.44 -13.39
N GLY A 238 -12.45 1.10 -13.69
CA GLY A 238 -13.05 1.18 -15.01
C GLY A 238 -12.12 1.83 -16.02
N TRP A 239 -11.55 2.99 -15.67
CA TRP A 239 -10.56 3.68 -16.50
C TRP A 239 -9.35 2.80 -16.79
N ALA A 240 -8.78 2.19 -15.76
CA ALA A 240 -7.61 1.31 -15.92
C ALA A 240 -7.91 0.12 -16.82
N ARG A 241 -9.12 -0.46 -16.74
CA ARG A 241 -9.55 -1.55 -17.63
C ARG A 241 -9.73 -1.06 -19.05
N ALA A 242 -10.52 0.00 -19.26
CA ALA A 242 -10.81 0.52 -20.59
C ALA A 242 -9.54 0.99 -21.32
N SER A 243 -8.60 1.63 -20.60
CA SER A 243 -7.30 2.00 -21.15
C SER A 243 -6.47 0.78 -21.56
N ARG A 244 -6.45 -0.28 -20.75
CA ARG A 244 -5.79 -1.55 -21.13
C ARG A 244 -6.40 -2.17 -22.35
N ASP A 245 -7.73 -2.23 -22.43
CA ASP A 245 -8.45 -2.81 -23.56
C ASP A 245 -8.17 -2.01 -24.84
N PHE A 246 -8.12 -0.68 -24.74
CA PHE A 246 -7.75 0.21 -25.84
C PHE A 246 -6.31 -0.07 -26.32
N ILE A 247 -5.33 -0.15 -25.39
CA ILE A 247 -3.92 -0.45 -25.72
C ILE A 247 -3.80 -1.85 -26.33
N ALA A 248 -4.49 -2.85 -25.79
CA ALA A 248 -4.53 -4.19 -26.33
C ALA A 248 -5.08 -4.22 -27.76
N GLY A 249 -6.12 -3.42 -28.02
CA GLY A 249 -6.66 -3.23 -29.38
C GLY A 249 -5.68 -2.56 -30.34
N LEU A 250 -4.85 -1.61 -29.87
CA LEU A 250 -3.76 -1.04 -30.66
C LEU A 250 -2.69 -2.10 -30.98
N ALA A 251 -2.27 -2.84 -29.98
CA ALA A 251 -1.24 -3.88 -30.12
C ALA A 251 -1.67 -4.98 -31.11
N ALA A 252 -2.93 -5.42 -31.01
CA ALA A 252 -3.47 -6.48 -31.87
C ALA A 252 -3.48 -6.15 -33.39
N ARG A 253 -3.48 -4.87 -33.75
CA ARG A 253 -3.45 -4.39 -35.13
C ARG A 253 -2.09 -3.82 -35.59
N SER A 254 -1.06 -3.98 -34.75
CA SER A 254 0.28 -3.44 -34.98
C SER A 254 1.30 -4.54 -35.19
N GLU A 255 2.32 -4.25 -35.97
CA GLU A 255 3.48 -5.12 -36.13
C GLU A 255 4.49 -4.78 -35.02
N ILE A 256 4.71 -5.73 -34.10
CA ILE A 256 5.65 -5.56 -32.97
C ILE A 256 6.68 -6.69 -33.04
N ALA A 257 7.98 -6.31 -33.07
CA ALA A 257 9.09 -7.23 -33.00
C ALA A 257 10.02 -6.87 -31.82
N GLY A 258 10.62 -7.88 -31.20
CA GLY A 258 11.61 -7.70 -30.11
C GLY A 258 11.04 -7.39 -28.73
N ALA A 259 9.74 -7.15 -28.61
CA ALA A 259 9.04 -7.00 -27.34
C ALA A 259 7.79 -7.89 -27.29
N THR A 260 7.44 -8.36 -26.09
CA THR A 260 6.18 -9.05 -25.82
C THR A 260 5.35 -8.13 -24.94
N LEU A 261 4.13 -7.83 -25.34
CA LEU A 261 3.15 -7.22 -24.47
C LEU A 261 2.46 -8.35 -23.74
N ASP A 262 2.90 -8.66 -22.52
CA ASP A 262 2.16 -9.54 -21.63
C ASP A 262 0.77 -8.93 -21.41
N PRO A 263 -0.30 -9.73 -21.10
CA PRO A 263 -1.62 -9.20 -20.84
C PRO A 263 -1.52 -8.09 -19.79
N ILE A 264 -1.82 -6.89 -20.22
CA ILE A 264 -1.69 -5.63 -19.46
C ILE A 264 -2.80 -5.60 -18.41
#